data_33f0222c67f8baf60d2d76c0ea0dce32
#
_entry.id   33f0222c67f8baf60d2d76c0ea0dce32
#
_cell.length_a   1.000
_cell.length_b   1.000
_cell.length_c   1.000
_cell.angle_alpha   90.00
_cell.angle_beta   90.00
_cell.angle_gamma   90.00
#
_symmetry.space_group_name_H-M   'P 1'
#
loop_
_entity.id
_entity.type
_entity.pdbx_description
1 polymer ?
#
loop_
_entity_poly.entity_id
_entity_poly.type
_entity_poly.pdbx_seq_one_letter_code
_entity_poly.pdbx_strand_id
1 'polypeptide(L)'
;MLQYEPFSIPALQKALPYIRKNPSLLSDLSAGYLFMWHEGADVQFCVWNDTFLVREIIGEQPAFSYPFGADPDGMVDELIRYASDKHLPLRFFAVNERTLAGICADRRLQPSMYAFDRKWSDYLYDFEEARNFRGRKYNGQRNHINRFRKLYGDPVIRFLTEEDRPAVEEMLAKYADAHPPVNLLEGLELKRTKALYDVCQTLHLYAAGLFVEEKLAALSIGEVTGDMLMIHVEKALTCYEGIYPTMYSGFVRLIGEHLEKPLKVVNREDDSGDPGIRTSKLQYHPVSIENKYLVHVNSPALRMPQAMTLQCGSVVLTELRERDKRAYMLLNTDVENNRYWGYDYREDLSITGPVDEETFFDSVTYDMHAGDSVNFAVRLADDGPMIGEAVLWNFTSDGIAEVGCRIAREHQGKGYGRAAFAALADFATCSLRLRIVARCYKENLPSCRMITTSGFSRCCSDDSYYYFSYHGEEKGCRTSRCHNVSD
;
A
#
# COMPACT_ATOMS: atom_id res chain seq x y z
N MET A 1 4.79 -21.82 -17.12
CA MET A 1 3.88 -21.52 -15.99
C MET A 1 4.70 -20.89 -14.87
N LEU A 2 4.31 -19.73 -14.37
CA LEU A 2 5.02 -19.01 -13.30
C LEU A 2 4.95 -19.81 -11.99
N GLN A 3 6.10 -19.94 -11.32
CA GLN A 3 6.22 -20.56 -10.00
C GLN A 3 6.72 -19.51 -9.00
N TYR A 4 6.05 -19.42 -7.86
CA TYR A 4 6.32 -18.45 -6.83
C TYR A 4 7.00 -19.12 -5.64
N GLU A 5 8.20 -18.63 -5.26
CA GLU A 5 8.91 -19.03 -4.06
C GLU A 5 8.54 -18.06 -2.92
N PRO A 6 7.94 -18.56 -1.81
CA PRO A 6 7.62 -17.71 -0.66
C PRO A 6 8.86 -17.03 -0.10
N PHE A 7 8.67 -15.84 0.50
CA PHE A 7 9.75 -15.11 1.14
C PHE A 7 10.49 -16.00 2.16
N SER A 8 11.80 -15.98 2.03
CA SER A 8 12.74 -16.49 3.02
C SER A 8 14.08 -15.80 2.79
N ILE A 9 14.97 -15.79 3.79
CA ILE A 9 16.31 -15.21 3.60
C ILE A 9 17.06 -15.87 2.44
N PRO A 10 17.08 -17.20 2.29
CA PRO A 10 17.67 -17.82 1.10
C PRO A 10 17.01 -17.44 -0.21
N ALA A 11 15.68 -17.27 -0.25
CA ALA A 11 14.98 -16.82 -1.46
C ALA A 11 15.34 -15.36 -1.80
N LEU A 12 15.38 -14.48 -0.80
CA LEU A 12 15.82 -13.10 -0.98
C LEU A 12 17.29 -13.01 -1.44
N GLN A 13 18.18 -13.84 -0.91
CA GLN A 13 19.58 -13.92 -1.38
C GLN A 13 19.67 -14.30 -2.87
N LYS A 14 18.84 -15.25 -3.35
CA LYS A 14 18.75 -15.58 -4.78
C LYS A 14 18.22 -14.42 -5.62
N ALA A 15 17.34 -13.57 -5.06
CA ALA A 15 16.78 -12.41 -5.72
C ALA A 15 17.75 -11.22 -5.82
N LEU A 16 18.75 -11.11 -4.91
CA LEU A 16 19.68 -9.97 -4.86
C LEU A 16 20.35 -9.61 -6.19
N PRO A 17 20.81 -10.57 -7.04
CA PRO A 17 21.40 -10.22 -8.34
C PRO A 17 20.46 -9.49 -9.28
N TYR A 18 19.15 -9.76 -9.19
CA TYR A 18 18.11 -9.07 -9.96
C TYR A 18 17.80 -7.71 -9.32
N ILE A 19 17.50 -7.68 -8.03
CA ILE A 19 17.18 -6.47 -7.26
C ILE A 19 18.24 -5.38 -7.48
N ARG A 20 19.52 -5.73 -7.41
CA ARG A 20 20.63 -4.80 -7.60
C ARG A 20 20.80 -4.26 -9.00
N LYS A 21 20.25 -4.93 -10.01
CA LYS A 21 20.24 -4.49 -11.41
C LYS A 21 18.96 -3.73 -11.74
N ASN A 22 17.96 -3.71 -10.85
CA ASN A 22 16.73 -2.99 -11.09
C ASN A 22 17.01 -1.48 -11.19
N PRO A 23 16.63 -0.83 -12.29
CA PRO A 23 16.84 0.60 -12.47
C PRO A 23 15.82 1.48 -11.75
N SER A 24 14.90 0.90 -10.99
CA SER A 24 13.89 1.65 -10.23
C SER A 24 14.54 2.50 -9.15
N LEU A 25 14.04 3.72 -9.00
CA LEU A 25 14.41 4.63 -7.91
C LEU A 25 13.55 4.42 -6.66
N LEU A 26 12.57 3.49 -6.72
CA LEU A 26 11.65 3.20 -5.63
C LEU A 26 12.23 2.20 -4.63
N SER A 27 11.93 2.41 -3.36
CA SER A 27 12.43 1.57 -2.25
C SER A 27 11.79 0.18 -2.19
N ASP A 28 10.55 0.02 -2.66
CA ASP A 28 9.71 -1.19 -2.50
C ASP A 28 10.36 -2.47 -3.04
N LEU A 29 11.23 -2.36 -4.04
CA LEU A 29 11.91 -3.50 -4.65
C LEU A 29 13.37 -3.63 -4.19
N SER A 30 13.72 -3.03 -3.07
CA SER A 30 15.04 -3.16 -2.43
C SER A 30 15.06 -4.32 -1.43
N ALA A 31 16.25 -4.83 -1.11
CA ALA A 31 16.37 -5.97 -0.22
C ALA A 31 15.96 -5.64 1.22
N GLY A 32 16.33 -4.45 1.70
CA GLY A 32 15.97 -3.98 3.04
C GLY A 32 14.47 -3.79 3.20
N TYR A 33 13.82 -3.15 2.23
CA TYR A 33 12.36 -2.94 2.24
C TYR A 33 11.60 -4.28 2.20
N LEU A 34 11.92 -5.15 1.26
CA LEU A 34 11.30 -6.47 1.15
C LEU A 34 11.47 -7.30 2.42
N PHE A 35 12.65 -7.23 3.08
CA PHE A 35 12.85 -7.89 4.37
C PHE A 35 11.97 -7.27 5.46
N MET A 36 11.89 -5.96 5.53
CA MET A 36 11.12 -5.29 6.59
C MET A 36 9.61 -5.51 6.47
N TRP A 37 9.05 -5.65 5.27
CA TRP A 37 7.61 -5.63 5.06
C TRP A 37 6.99 -6.95 4.56
N HIS A 38 7.80 -8.03 4.41
CA HIS A 38 7.32 -9.32 3.87
C HIS A 38 6.16 -9.96 4.67
N GLU A 39 6.16 -9.88 5.99
CA GLU A 39 5.13 -10.52 6.82
C GLU A 39 3.74 -9.90 6.62
N GLY A 40 3.67 -8.59 6.33
CA GLY A 40 2.40 -7.89 6.11
C GLY A 40 1.87 -8.00 4.68
N ALA A 41 2.73 -8.38 3.72
CA ALA A 41 2.44 -8.34 2.29
C ALA A 41 2.45 -9.72 1.61
N ASP A 42 2.69 -10.81 2.32
CA ASP A 42 2.86 -12.18 1.76
C ASP A 42 3.78 -12.17 0.53
N VAL A 43 4.99 -11.64 0.70
CA VAL A 43 5.96 -11.45 -0.38
C VAL A 43 6.42 -12.79 -0.95
N GLN A 44 6.37 -12.92 -2.26
CA GLN A 44 6.84 -14.09 -3.00
C GLN A 44 7.67 -13.65 -4.21
N PHE A 45 8.63 -14.47 -4.60
CA PHE A 45 9.53 -14.21 -5.73
C PHE A 45 9.26 -15.16 -6.89
N CYS A 46 9.36 -14.65 -8.10
CA CYS A 46 9.32 -15.46 -9.31
C CYS A 46 10.52 -15.12 -10.22
N VAL A 47 11.24 -16.16 -10.63
CA VAL A 47 12.24 -16.08 -11.69
C VAL A 47 11.78 -16.97 -12.83
N TRP A 48 11.64 -16.38 -14.00
CA TRP A 48 11.26 -17.06 -15.22
C TRP A 48 12.09 -16.51 -16.39
N ASN A 49 12.77 -17.37 -17.10
CA ASN A 49 13.56 -17.00 -18.28
C ASN A 49 14.55 -15.83 -18.03
N ASP A 50 15.31 -15.93 -16.91
CA ASP A 50 16.23 -14.89 -16.41
C ASP A 50 15.57 -13.52 -16.21
N THR A 51 14.27 -13.52 -15.95
CA THR A 51 13.46 -12.34 -15.63
C THR A 51 12.85 -12.53 -14.26
N PHE A 52 12.81 -11.46 -13.48
CA PHE A 52 12.40 -11.46 -12.08
C PHE A 52 11.19 -10.56 -11.85
N LEU A 53 10.32 -10.99 -10.97
CA LEU A 53 9.26 -10.18 -10.38
C LEU A 53 9.01 -10.53 -8.91
N VAL A 54 8.43 -9.60 -8.20
CA VAL A 54 7.90 -9.77 -6.84
C VAL A 54 6.38 -9.83 -6.94
N ARG A 55 5.77 -10.74 -6.18
CA ARG A 55 4.34 -10.80 -5.92
C ARG A 55 4.10 -10.49 -4.45
N GLU A 56 3.11 -9.67 -4.15
CA GLU A 56 2.65 -9.40 -2.79
C GLU A 56 1.11 -9.32 -2.73
N ILE A 57 0.56 -9.29 -1.54
CA ILE A 57 -0.86 -9.04 -1.30
C ILE A 57 -1.04 -7.59 -0.86
N ILE A 58 -1.76 -6.81 -1.66
CA ILE A 58 -2.17 -5.44 -1.34
C ILE A 58 -3.69 -5.44 -1.15
N GLY A 59 -4.14 -5.07 0.04
CA GLY A 59 -5.49 -5.38 0.45
C GLY A 59 -5.68 -6.90 0.51
N GLU A 60 -6.73 -7.44 -0.07
CA GLU A 60 -6.97 -8.89 -0.12
C GLU A 60 -6.54 -9.54 -1.46
N GLN A 61 -5.86 -8.78 -2.34
CA GLN A 61 -5.63 -9.21 -3.72
C GLN A 61 -4.13 -9.23 -4.07
N PRO A 62 -3.70 -10.15 -4.96
CA PRO A 62 -2.33 -10.17 -5.43
C PRO A 62 -2.00 -8.95 -6.30
N ALA A 63 -0.81 -8.44 -6.13
CA ALA A 63 -0.18 -7.46 -7.00
C ALA A 63 1.24 -7.92 -7.35
N PHE A 64 1.76 -7.46 -8.48
CA PHE A 64 3.03 -7.89 -9.04
C PHE A 64 3.93 -6.67 -9.28
N SER A 65 5.22 -6.76 -9.02
CA SER A 65 6.12 -5.77 -9.59
C SER A 65 6.11 -5.87 -11.11
N TYR A 66 6.39 -4.76 -11.82
CA TYR A 66 6.61 -4.90 -13.26
C TYR A 66 7.88 -5.74 -13.49
N PRO A 67 7.85 -6.72 -14.40
CA PRO A 67 8.99 -7.63 -14.61
C PRO A 67 10.25 -6.89 -15.08
N PHE A 68 11.41 -7.35 -14.64
CA PHE A 68 12.69 -6.85 -15.12
C PHE A 68 13.73 -7.97 -15.22
N GLY A 69 14.54 -7.94 -16.28
CA GLY A 69 15.50 -8.98 -16.60
C GLY A 69 15.70 -9.15 -18.09
N ALA A 70 15.89 -10.39 -18.55
CA ALA A 70 16.21 -10.68 -19.94
C ALA A 70 14.99 -10.64 -20.89
N ASP A 71 13.78 -11.02 -20.38
CA ASP A 71 12.56 -11.13 -21.18
C ASP A 71 11.33 -10.59 -20.43
N PRO A 72 11.26 -9.27 -20.14
CA PRO A 72 10.12 -8.68 -19.45
C PRO A 72 8.79 -8.85 -20.21
N ASP A 73 8.81 -8.75 -21.53
CA ASP A 73 7.62 -8.85 -22.39
C ASP A 73 7.02 -10.25 -22.36
N GLY A 74 7.86 -11.28 -22.49
CA GLY A 74 7.41 -12.67 -22.36
C GLY A 74 6.86 -12.98 -20.97
N MET A 75 7.44 -12.39 -19.92
CA MET A 75 6.92 -12.54 -18.55
C MET A 75 5.58 -11.83 -18.36
N VAL A 76 5.34 -10.69 -19.00
CA VAL A 76 4.03 -10.02 -19.02
C VAL A 76 2.96 -10.93 -19.65
N ASP A 77 3.28 -11.59 -20.79
CA ASP A 77 2.34 -12.54 -21.40
C ASP A 77 2.03 -13.74 -20.50
N GLU A 78 3.03 -14.24 -19.77
CA GLU A 78 2.82 -15.29 -18.76
C GLU A 78 1.98 -14.80 -17.58
N LEU A 79 2.16 -13.56 -17.13
CA LEU A 79 1.34 -12.97 -16.08
C LEU A 79 -0.13 -12.81 -16.49
N ILE A 80 -0.38 -12.34 -17.72
CA ILE A 80 -1.75 -12.22 -18.26
C ILE A 80 -2.43 -13.60 -18.24
N ARG A 81 -1.73 -14.63 -18.73
CA ARG A 81 -2.25 -16.01 -18.70
C ARG A 81 -2.48 -16.51 -17.29
N TYR A 82 -1.49 -16.33 -16.40
CA TYR A 82 -1.58 -16.76 -15.00
C TYR A 82 -2.77 -16.09 -14.28
N ALA A 83 -2.95 -14.79 -14.46
CA ALA A 83 -4.05 -14.05 -13.83
C ALA A 83 -5.42 -14.54 -14.36
N SER A 84 -5.54 -14.76 -15.67
CA SER A 84 -6.75 -15.30 -16.29
C SER A 84 -7.07 -16.72 -15.81
N ASP A 85 -6.08 -17.64 -15.83
CA ASP A 85 -6.27 -19.04 -15.43
C ASP A 85 -6.65 -19.19 -13.95
N LYS A 86 -6.20 -18.25 -13.11
CA LYS A 86 -6.46 -18.25 -11.67
C LYS A 86 -7.63 -17.37 -11.26
N HIS A 87 -8.27 -16.69 -12.19
CA HIS A 87 -9.33 -15.71 -11.92
C HIS A 87 -8.88 -14.60 -10.93
N LEU A 88 -7.67 -14.08 -11.13
CA LEU A 88 -7.07 -13.04 -10.30
C LEU A 88 -7.12 -11.68 -11.01
N PRO A 89 -7.15 -10.56 -10.28
CA PRO A 89 -6.88 -9.26 -10.87
C PRO A 89 -5.42 -9.22 -11.38
N LEU A 90 -5.17 -8.47 -12.45
CA LEU A 90 -3.81 -8.17 -12.87
C LEU A 90 -3.48 -6.73 -12.46
N ARG A 91 -2.65 -6.61 -11.44
CA ARG A 91 -2.24 -5.34 -10.85
C ARG A 91 -0.73 -5.27 -10.77
N PHE A 92 -0.17 -4.09 -11.07
CA PHE A 92 1.24 -3.83 -10.87
C PHE A 92 1.43 -2.80 -9.75
N PHE A 93 2.28 -3.11 -8.77
CA PHE A 93 2.67 -2.21 -7.68
C PHE A 93 4.10 -1.69 -7.87
N ALA A 94 4.49 -0.70 -7.07
CA ALA A 94 5.79 -0.05 -7.12
C ALA A 94 6.14 0.40 -8.56
N VAL A 95 5.16 0.94 -9.26
CA VAL A 95 5.31 1.42 -10.63
C VAL A 95 5.70 2.90 -10.59
N ASN A 96 6.87 3.26 -11.13
CA ASN A 96 7.26 4.66 -11.32
C ASN A 96 6.67 5.23 -12.61
N GLU A 97 6.78 6.55 -12.81
CA GLU A 97 6.20 7.24 -13.98
C GLU A 97 6.70 6.69 -15.32
N ARG A 98 7.97 6.31 -15.40
CA ARG A 98 8.55 5.74 -16.64
C ARG A 98 7.93 4.38 -16.97
N THR A 99 7.82 3.50 -15.98
CA THR A 99 7.21 2.17 -16.15
C THR A 99 5.71 2.31 -16.45
N LEU A 100 5.02 3.25 -15.77
CA LEU A 100 3.61 3.56 -16.03
C LEU A 100 3.37 3.96 -17.48
N ALA A 101 4.21 4.83 -18.03
CA ALA A 101 4.11 5.23 -19.44
C ALA A 101 4.26 4.01 -20.39
N GLY A 102 5.16 3.07 -20.06
CA GLY A 102 5.31 1.80 -20.78
C GLY A 102 4.06 0.93 -20.70
N ILE A 103 3.50 0.74 -19.51
CA ILE A 103 2.26 -0.02 -19.29
C ILE A 103 1.10 0.60 -20.08
N CYS A 104 0.94 1.92 -20.04
CA CYS A 104 -0.12 2.61 -20.78
C CYS A 104 0.04 2.52 -22.30
N ALA A 105 1.25 2.37 -22.81
CA ALA A 105 1.52 2.19 -24.23
C ALA A 105 1.34 0.73 -24.71
N ASP A 106 1.37 -0.24 -23.79
CA ASP A 106 1.25 -1.67 -24.13
C ASP A 106 -0.20 -2.05 -24.41
N ARG A 107 -0.49 -2.41 -25.65
CA ARG A 107 -1.83 -2.80 -26.08
C ARG A 107 -2.38 -4.03 -25.37
N ARG A 108 -1.53 -4.90 -24.83
CA ARG A 108 -1.93 -6.11 -24.06
C ARG A 108 -2.54 -5.74 -22.70
N LEU A 109 -2.13 -4.59 -22.14
CA LEU A 109 -2.46 -4.14 -20.80
C LEU A 109 -3.51 -3.03 -20.76
N GLN A 110 -4.05 -2.60 -21.90
CA GLN A 110 -5.10 -1.58 -21.99
C GLN A 110 -6.50 -2.19 -21.89
N PRO A 111 -7.48 -1.45 -21.33
CA PRO A 111 -7.34 -0.18 -20.63
C PRO A 111 -6.68 -0.39 -19.27
N SER A 112 -5.90 0.57 -18.81
CA SER A 112 -5.28 0.57 -17.48
C SER A 112 -5.76 1.76 -16.65
N MET A 113 -5.97 1.53 -15.37
CA MET A 113 -6.20 2.56 -14.38
C MET A 113 -5.04 2.56 -13.40
N TYR A 114 -4.71 3.72 -12.87
CA TYR A 114 -3.62 3.87 -11.92
C TYR A 114 -3.92 4.95 -10.89
N ALA A 115 -3.45 4.72 -9.68
CA ALA A 115 -3.51 5.67 -8.59
C ALA A 115 -2.22 5.60 -7.77
N PHE A 116 -1.94 6.66 -7.04
CA PHE A 116 -0.89 6.68 -6.02
C PHE A 116 -1.40 7.43 -4.79
N ASP A 117 -0.90 7.03 -3.64
CA ASP A 117 -1.09 7.78 -2.41
C ASP A 117 0.20 8.51 -2.07
N ARG A 118 0.11 9.83 -1.92
CA ARG A 118 1.26 10.70 -1.64
C ARG A 118 2.05 10.29 -0.40
N LYS A 119 1.40 9.65 0.58
CA LYS A 119 2.05 9.21 1.81
C LYS A 119 3.11 8.13 1.59
N TRP A 120 3.00 7.36 0.48
CA TRP A 120 3.94 6.31 0.11
C TRP A 120 4.99 6.76 -0.92
N SER A 121 5.02 8.05 -1.32
CA SER A 121 6.00 8.54 -2.31
C SER A 121 7.39 8.72 -1.70
N ASP A 122 8.41 8.21 -2.39
CA ASP A 122 9.81 8.27 -1.93
C ASP A 122 10.43 9.65 -2.09
N TYR A 123 11.23 10.05 -1.11
CA TYR A 123 11.99 11.31 -1.13
C TYR A 123 13.41 11.07 -1.60
N LEU A 124 13.78 11.69 -2.72
CA LEU A 124 15.11 11.59 -3.31
C LEU A 124 15.91 12.87 -3.07
N TYR A 125 17.19 12.70 -2.73
CA TYR A 125 18.12 13.81 -2.46
C TYR A 125 19.37 13.64 -3.30
N ASP A 126 20.00 14.78 -3.65
CA ASP A 126 21.33 14.78 -4.26
C ASP A 126 22.36 14.25 -3.23
N PHE A 127 23.18 13.29 -3.65
CA PHE A 127 24.14 12.62 -2.77
C PHE A 127 25.18 13.56 -2.20
N GLU A 128 25.74 14.45 -3.04
CA GLU A 128 26.77 15.40 -2.60
C GLU A 128 26.20 16.51 -1.71
N GLU A 129 24.96 16.94 -1.96
CA GLU A 129 24.27 17.87 -1.07
C GLU A 129 23.98 17.22 0.29
N ALA A 130 23.50 15.98 0.32
CA ALA A 130 23.24 15.23 1.54
C ALA A 130 24.53 14.97 2.34
N ARG A 131 25.61 14.61 1.65
CA ARG A 131 26.93 14.38 2.25
C ARG A 131 27.50 15.59 2.94
N ASN A 132 27.33 16.79 2.37
CA ASN A 132 28.09 18.00 2.74
C ASN A 132 27.21 19.13 3.27
N PHE A 133 25.91 19.13 3.03
CA PHE A 133 24.98 20.24 3.31
C PHE A 133 25.49 21.60 2.81
N ARG A 134 26.04 21.64 1.59
CA ARG A 134 26.56 22.88 0.99
C ARG A 134 25.44 23.81 0.58
N GLY A 135 25.72 25.11 0.65
CA GLY A 135 24.81 26.15 0.18
C GLY A 135 23.90 26.73 1.28
N ARG A 136 23.25 27.83 0.95
CA ARG A 136 22.49 28.67 1.91
C ARG A 136 21.22 27.91 2.42
N LYS A 137 20.62 27.10 1.60
CA LYS A 137 19.40 26.34 1.96
C LYS A 137 19.62 25.40 3.14
N TYR A 138 20.85 24.92 3.35
CA TYR A 138 21.22 24.00 4.44
C TYR A 138 21.82 24.66 5.68
N ASN A 139 21.63 25.97 5.86
CA ASN A 139 22.15 26.63 7.05
C ASN A 139 21.59 26.07 8.36
N GLY A 140 20.32 25.66 8.36
CA GLY A 140 19.68 25.02 9.52
C GLY A 140 20.39 23.71 9.92
N GLN A 141 20.60 22.81 8.95
CA GLN A 141 21.25 21.51 9.18
C GLN A 141 22.68 21.68 9.68
N ARG A 142 23.46 22.59 9.06
CA ARG A 142 24.82 22.90 9.55
C ARG A 142 24.83 23.47 10.96
N ASN A 143 23.87 24.35 11.30
CA ASN A 143 23.76 24.90 12.66
C ASN A 143 23.49 23.80 13.68
N HIS A 144 22.62 22.83 13.35
CA HIS A 144 22.36 21.67 14.21
C HIS A 144 23.61 20.80 14.38
N ILE A 145 24.35 20.51 13.31
CA ILE A 145 25.61 19.76 13.38
C ILE A 145 26.66 20.49 14.20
N ASN A 146 26.82 21.79 14.00
CA ASN A 146 27.77 22.62 14.78
C ASN A 146 27.40 22.66 16.26
N ARG A 147 26.09 22.71 16.57
CA ARG A 147 25.60 22.65 17.95
C ARG A 147 25.85 21.28 18.56
N PHE A 148 25.63 20.20 17.83
CA PHE A 148 26.00 18.84 18.27
C PHE A 148 27.48 18.79 18.66
N ARG A 149 28.38 19.23 17.76
CA ARG A 149 29.81 19.23 18.00
C ARG A 149 30.23 20.08 19.24
N LYS A 150 29.57 21.20 19.40
CA LYS A 150 29.84 22.08 20.57
C LYS A 150 29.44 21.44 21.89
N LEU A 151 28.36 20.64 21.92
CA LEU A 151 27.82 20.03 23.14
C LEU A 151 28.48 18.71 23.47
N TYR A 152 28.79 17.90 22.43
CA TYR A 152 29.17 16.48 22.60
C TYR A 152 30.53 16.13 21.97
N GLY A 153 31.23 17.09 21.39
CA GLY A 153 32.47 16.84 20.67
C GLY A 153 32.27 16.40 19.22
N ASP A 154 33.36 16.07 18.54
CA ASP A 154 33.29 15.57 17.18
C ASP A 154 32.60 14.20 17.13
N PRO A 155 31.65 13.98 16.21
CA PRO A 155 30.91 12.74 16.13
C PRO A 155 31.81 11.59 15.68
N VAL A 156 31.77 10.48 16.41
CA VAL A 156 32.36 9.20 16.00
C VAL A 156 31.29 8.42 15.26
N ILE A 157 31.43 8.32 13.93
CA ILE A 157 30.49 7.56 13.09
C ILE A 157 31.28 6.46 12.39
N ARG A 158 30.86 5.22 12.57
CA ARG A 158 31.51 4.04 11.98
C ARG A 158 30.50 2.96 11.62
N PHE A 159 30.91 2.04 10.75
CA PHE A 159 30.13 0.83 10.52
C PHE A 159 30.04 0.00 11.81
N LEU A 160 28.88 -0.62 11.96
CA LEU A 160 28.59 -1.53 13.07
C LEU A 160 28.89 -2.96 12.66
N THR A 161 29.28 -3.76 13.63
CA THR A 161 29.61 -5.17 13.50
C THR A 161 28.73 -6.01 14.44
N GLU A 162 28.85 -7.33 14.40
CA GLU A 162 28.11 -8.20 15.33
C GLU A 162 28.44 -7.94 16.81
N GLU A 163 29.63 -7.43 17.09
CA GLU A 163 30.06 -7.07 18.45
C GLU A 163 29.27 -5.88 19.02
N ASP A 164 28.74 -5.04 18.14
CA ASP A 164 27.93 -3.87 18.53
C ASP A 164 26.46 -4.22 18.85
N ARG A 165 26.04 -5.47 18.65
CA ARG A 165 24.64 -5.92 18.89
C ARG A 165 24.10 -5.50 20.26
N PRO A 166 24.81 -5.67 21.40
CA PRO A 166 24.29 -5.23 22.70
C PRO A 166 24.03 -3.72 22.75
N ALA A 167 24.89 -2.91 22.12
CA ALA A 167 24.74 -1.47 22.07
C ALA A 167 23.53 -1.05 21.19
N VAL A 168 23.30 -1.76 20.08
CA VAL A 168 22.12 -1.56 19.21
C VAL A 168 20.83 -1.89 19.97
N GLU A 169 20.78 -3.01 20.67
CA GLU A 169 19.62 -3.41 21.47
C GLU A 169 19.31 -2.39 22.59
N GLU A 170 20.33 -1.93 23.30
CA GLU A 170 20.18 -0.92 24.34
C GLU A 170 19.65 0.41 23.77
N MET A 171 20.22 0.84 22.64
CA MET A 171 19.82 2.09 21.99
C MET A 171 18.37 2.01 21.48
N LEU A 172 17.98 0.90 20.84
CA LEU A 172 16.61 0.70 20.35
C LEU A 172 15.60 0.62 21.49
N ALA A 173 15.94 0.00 22.63
CA ALA A 173 15.12 -0.01 23.83
C ALA A 173 14.88 1.41 24.36
N LYS A 174 15.93 2.22 24.49
CA LYS A 174 15.82 3.63 24.91
C LYS A 174 15.01 4.46 23.90
N TYR A 175 15.14 4.18 22.61
CA TYR A 175 14.35 4.82 21.57
C TYR A 175 12.87 4.49 21.73
N ALA A 176 12.51 3.22 21.94
CA ALA A 176 11.15 2.76 22.16
C ALA A 176 10.51 3.39 23.41
N ASP A 177 11.25 3.49 24.51
CA ASP A 177 10.78 4.13 25.74
C ASP A 177 10.48 5.63 25.56
N ALA A 178 11.30 6.31 24.74
CA ALA A 178 11.12 7.74 24.44
C ALA A 178 10.06 8.01 23.36
N HIS A 179 9.80 7.04 22.49
CA HIS A 179 8.87 7.14 21.35
C HIS A 179 7.97 5.89 21.32
N PRO A 180 6.99 5.78 22.22
CA PRO A 180 6.04 4.68 22.19
C PRO A 180 5.26 4.72 20.86
N PRO A 181 5.11 3.56 20.16
CA PRO A 181 4.44 3.53 18.87
C PRO A 181 2.97 3.96 19.03
N VAL A 182 2.51 4.84 18.16
CA VAL A 182 1.13 5.35 18.18
C VAL A 182 0.20 4.56 17.26
N ASN A 183 0.77 3.73 16.39
CA ASN A 183 0.03 2.86 15.47
C ASN A 183 0.76 1.54 15.25
N LEU A 184 0.08 0.60 14.57
CA LEU A 184 0.60 -0.73 14.30
C LEU A 184 1.86 -0.70 13.42
N LEU A 185 1.90 0.19 12.43
CA LEU A 185 3.02 0.31 11.49
C LEU A 185 4.33 0.67 12.21
N GLU A 186 4.30 1.68 13.10
CA GLU A 186 5.47 2.08 13.89
C GLU A 186 5.95 0.97 14.83
N GLY A 187 5.01 0.23 15.43
CA GLY A 187 5.34 -0.92 16.28
C GLY A 187 6.04 -2.04 15.49
N LEU A 188 5.58 -2.30 14.28
CA LEU A 188 6.20 -3.27 13.37
C LEU A 188 7.58 -2.79 12.90
N GLU A 189 7.73 -1.54 12.50
CA GLU A 189 8.99 -0.96 12.06
C GLU A 189 10.09 -1.10 13.12
N LEU A 190 9.77 -0.79 14.38
CA LEU A 190 10.75 -0.90 15.47
C LEU A 190 11.20 -2.35 15.70
N LYS A 191 10.26 -3.30 15.72
CA LYS A 191 10.57 -4.73 15.82
C LYS A 191 11.47 -5.20 14.68
N ARG A 192 11.16 -4.77 13.46
CA ARG A 192 11.86 -5.19 12.23
C ARG A 192 13.19 -4.49 12.04
N THR A 193 13.38 -3.30 12.60
CA THR A 193 14.69 -2.62 12.63
C THR A 193 15.78 -3.50 13.27
N LYS A 194 15.49 -4.13 14.42
CA LYS A 194 16.41 -5.06 15.05
C LYS A 194 16.68 -6.27 14.16
N ALA A 195 15.62 -6.88 13.63
CA ALA A 195 15.76 -8.04 12.75
C ALA A 195 16.55 -7.72 11.46
N LEU A 196 16.36 -6.51 10.89
CA LEU A 196 17.14 -6.05 9.74
C LEU A 196 18.62 -5.91 10.08
N TYR A 197 18.95 -5.37 11.27
CA TYR A 197 20.34 -5.32 11.73
C TYR A 197 20.99 -6.70 11.79
N ASP A 198 20.25 -7.70 12.29
CA ASP A 198 20.72 -9.08 12.43
C ASP A 198 21.08 -9.74 11.08
N VAL A 199 20.46 -9.30 9.99
CA VAL A 199 20.68 -9.85 8.65
C VAL A 199 21.48 -8.93 7.71
N CYS A 200 21.99 -7.78 8.21
CA CYS A 200 22.71 -6.80 7.39
C CYS A 200 23.85 -7.43 6.59
N GLN A 201 24.69 -8.24 7.21
CA GLN A 201 25.79 -8.90 6.51
C GLN A 201 25.30 -9.91 5.46
N THR A 202 24.27 -10.68 5.79
CA THR A 202 23.68 -11.70 4.91
C THR A 202 23.06 -11.09 3.65
N LEU A 203 22.46 -9.91 3.78
CA LEU A 203 21.83 -9.16 2.68
C LEU A 203 22.75 -8.10 2.07
N HIS A 204 23.99 -7.99 2.58
CA HIS A 204 24.98 -6.98 2.19
C HIS A 204 24.43 -5.54 2.32
N LEU A 205 23.77 -5.26 3.43
CA LEU A 205 23.37 -3.92 3.84
C LEU A 205 24.48 -3.28 4.67
N TYR A 206 24.44 -1.97 4.80
CA TYR A 206 25.36 -1.17 5.58
C TYR A 206 24.64 -0.67 6.85
N ALA A 207 25.11 -1.07 8.01
CA ALA A 207 24.67 -0.53 9.28
C ALA A 207 25.78 0.37 9.86
N ALA A 208 25.44 1.59 10.26
CA ALA A 208 26.38 2.51 10.90
C ALA A 208 25.77 3.13 12.17
N GLY A 209 26.62 3.42 13.13
CA GLY A 209 26.25 4.03 14.39
C GLY A 209 27.01 5.32 14.65
N LEU A 210 26.34 6.28 15.29
CA LEU A 210 26.92 7.48 15.86
C LEU A 210 27.10 7.28 17.37
N PHE A 211 28.30 7.48 17.86
CA PHE A 211 28.67 7.29 19.27
C PHE A 211 28.92 8.63 19.95
N VAL A 212 28.41 8.76 21.17
CA VAL A 212 28.69 9.86 22.11
C VAL A 212 29.21 9.23 23.40
N GLU A 213 30.40 9.61 23.85
CA GLU A 213 31.03 9.03 25.04
C GLU A 213 31.01 7.49 25.04
N GLU A 214 31.39 6.89 23.90
CA GLU A 214 31.41 5.44 23.64
C GLU A 214 30.02 4.75 23.65
N LYS A 215 28.93 5.48 23.85
CA LYS A 215 27.56 4.97 23.80
C LYS A 215 26.94 5.18 22.42
N LEU A 216 26.31 4.16 21.90
CA LEU A 216 25.55 4.29 20.64
C LEU A 216 24.34 5.21 20.86
N ALA A 217 24.28 6.30 20.11
CA ALA A 217 23.26 7.32 20.22
C ALA A 217 22.35 7.41 18.97
N ALA A 218 22.83 6.95 17.81
CA ALA A 218 22.01 6.85 16.60
C ALA A 218 22.45 5.67 15.73
N LEU A 219 21.50 5.14 14.97
CA LEU A 219 21.62 4.01 14.03
C LEU A 219 21.04 4.41 12.68
N SER A 220 21.77 4.12 11.59
CA SER A 220 21.25 4.09 10.23
C SER A 220 21.57 2.79 9.54
N ILE A 221 20.59 2.25 8.81
CA ILE A 221 20.75 1.03 7.98
C ILE A 221 20.31 1.38 6.56
N GLY A 222 21.11 1.00 5.58
CA GLY A 222 20.80 1.21 4.18
C GLY A 222 21.52 0.26 3.24
N GLU A 223 21.19 0.36 1.97
CA GLU A 223 21.81 -0.41 0.90
C GLU A 223 22.15 0.45 -0.31
N VAL A 224 23.01 -0.08 -1.18
CA VAL A 224 23.38 0.61 -2.41
C VAL A 224 22.92 -0.19 -3.62
N THR A 225 22.06 0.43 -4.43
CA THR A 225 21.56 -0.12 -5.69
C THR A 225 21.91 0.84 -6.83
N GLY A 226 22.65 0.35 -7.83
CA GLY A 226 23.13 1.23 -8.90
C GLY A 226 24.01 2.36 -8.37
N ASP A 227 23.67 3.61 -8.62
CA ASP A 227 24.33 4.83 -8.15
C ASP A 227 23.53 5.54 -7.02
N MET A 228 22.65 4.82 -6.33
CA MET A 228 21.78 5.31 -5.27
C MET A 228 22.06 4.61 -3.93
N LEU A 229 22.07 5.39 -2.85
CA LEU A 229 21.98 4.92 -1.47
C LEU A 229 20.53 4.96 -1.03
N MET A 230 19.96 3.82 -0.66
CA MET A 230 18.66 3.73 0.01
C MET A 230 18.87 3.64 1.52
N ILE A 231 18.14 4.43 2.30
CA ILE A 231 18.21 4.44 3.77
C ILE A 231 16.87 3.94 4.31
N HIS A 232 16.88 2.73 4.85
CA HIS A 232 15.70 2.04 5.39
C HIS A 232 15.41 2.39 6.84
N VAL A 233 16.46 2.66 7.60
CA VAL A 233 16.36 2.95 9.04
C VAL A 233 17.17 4.17 9.40
N GLU A 234 16.54 5.11 10.12
CA GLU A 234 17.17 6.23 10.79
C GLU A 234 16.54 6.36 12.19
N LYS A 235 17.23 5.91 13.21
CA LYS A 235 16.80 6.01 14.62
C LYS A 235 17.85 6.75 15.43
N ALA A 236 17.43 7.72 16.24
CA ALA A 236 18.35 8.51 17.06
C ALA A 236 17.72 8.91 18.40
N LEU A 237 18.53 8.95 19.45
CA LEU A 237 18.11 9.43 20.77
C LEU A 237 18.04 10.94 20.76
N THR A 238 16.84 11.50 20.83
CA THR A 238 16.56 12.94 20.70
C THR A 238 17.06 13.78 21.87
N CYS A 239 17.50 13.15 22.96
CA CYS A 239 18.22 13.83 24.04
C CYS A 239 19.55 14.45 23.59
N TYR A 240 20.12 14.00 22.45
CA TYR A 240 21.29 14.60 21.84
C TYR A 240 20.88 15.58 20.74
N GLU A 241 21.00 16.87 21.06
CA GLU A 241 20.55 17.93 20.15
C GLU A 241 21.37 17.95 18.85
N GLY A 242 20.71 17.98 17.69
CA GLY A 242 21.33 17.97 16.36
C GLY A 242 21.79 16.60 15.87
N ILE A 243 21.39 15.50 16.53
CA ILE A 243 21.87 14.15 16.22
C ILE A 243 21.40 13.66 14.84
N TYR A 244 20.14 13.88 14.43
CA TYR A 244 19.62 13.43 13.13
C TYR A 244 20.41 13.96 11.92
N PRO A 245 20.59 15.29 11.74
CA PRO A 245 21.38 15.78 10.61
C PRO A 245 22.86 15.39 10.70
N THR A 246 23.38 15.18 11.91
CA THR A 246 24.76 14.72 12.12
C THR A 246 24.91 13.27 11.66
N MET A 247 24.00 12.38 12.06
CA MET A 247 23.99 10.97 11.64
C MET A 247 23.74 10.84 10.14
N TYR A 248 22.74 11.53 9.60
CA TYR A 248 22.41 11.45 8.17
C TYR A 248 23.59 11.83 7.28
N SER A 249 24.14 13.05 7.46
CA SER A 249 25.31 13.50 6.67
C SER A 249 26.53 12.61 6.90
N GLY A 250 26.72 12.14 8.14
CA GLY A 250 27.83 11.25 8.49
C GLY A 250 27.71 9.88 7.84
N PHE A 251 26.52 9.28 7.80
CA PHE A 251 26.27 8.00 7.14
C PHE A 251 26.49 8.10 5.62
N VAL A 252 25.92 9.11 4.98
CA VAL A 252 26.12 9.37 3.54
C VAL A 252 27.62 9.54 3.23
N ARG A 253 28.35 10.27 4.07
CA ARG A 253 29.80 10.45 3.92
C ARG A 253 30.55 9.12 4.06
N LEU A 254 30.25 8.35 5.12
CA LEU A 254 30.88 7.08 5.40
C LEU A 254 30.71 6.10 4.23
N ILE A 255 29.50 6.02 3.66
CA ILE A 255 29.21 5.19 2.48
C ILE A 255 29.99 5.70 1.26
N GLY A 256 30.02 7.00 1.00
CA GLY A 256 30.75 7.59 -0.14
C GLY A 256 32.28 7.44 -0.03
N GLU A 257 32.83 7.35 1.16
CA GLU A 257 34.25 7.09 1.41
C GLU A 257 34.60 5.58 1.31
N HIS A 258 33.63 4.73 1.67
CA HIS A 258 33.79 3.27 1.62
C HIS A 258 33.71 2.71 0.21
N LEU A 259 32.92 3.33 -0.68
CA LEU A 259 32.71 2.83 -2.03
C LEU A 259 33.68 3.49 -3.04
N GLU A 260 34.23 2.68 -3.93
CA GLU A 260 35.11 3.17 -5.00
C GLU A 260 34.35 3.86 -6.15
N LYS A 261 32.99 3.69 -6.19
CA LYS A 261 32.14 4.29 -7.24
C LYS A 261 31.40 5.52 -6.75
N PRO A 262 31.18 6.54 -7.60
CA PRO A 262 30.38 7.69 -7.23
C PRO A 262 28.89 7.30 -7.09
N LEU A 263 28.24 7.82 -6.04
CA LEU A 263 26.81 7.78 -5.87
C LEU A 263 26.19 9.14 -6.27
N LYS A 264 24.97 9.14 -6.76
CA LYS A 264 24.28 10.35 -7.23
C LYS A 264 23.08 10.71 -6.36
N VAL A 265 22.39 9.73 -5.86
CA VAL A 265 21.08 9.88 -5.21
C VAL A 265 21.09 9.22 -3.83
N VAL A 266 20.38 9.84 -2.88
CA VAL A 266 19.97 9.22 -1.64
C VAL A 266 18.45 9.11 -1.64
N ASN A 267 17.90 7.91 -1.50
CA ASN A 267 16.49 7.67 -1.25
C ASN A 267 16.29 7.46 0.26
N ARG A 268 15.38 8.21 0.88
CA ARG A 268 15.03 8.09 2.31
C ARG A 268 13.60 7.59 2.51
N GLU A 269 13.08 6.84 1.55
CA GLU A 269 11.74 6.26 1.56
C GLU A 269 10.62 7.32 1.72
N ASP A 270 9.42 6.88 2.05
CA ASP A 270 8.22 7.70 2.16
C ASP A 270 8.03 8.34 3.56
N ASP A 271 6.91 9.03 3.77
CA ASP A 271 6.57 9.67 5.05
C ASP A 271 5.44 8.95 5.81
N SER A 272 4.93 7.84 5.28
CA SER A 272 3.83 7.02 5.85
C SER A 272 2.59 7.84 6.26
N GLY A 273 2.43 9.05 5.72
CA GLY A 273 1.35 9.98 6.07
C GLY A 273 1.59 10.79 7.35
N ASP A 274 2.72 10.61 8.04
CA ASP A 274 3.03 11.39 9.24
C ASP A 274 3.45 12.83 8.89
N PRO A 275 2.73 13.88 9.38
CA PRO A 275 3.03 15.26 9.07
C PRO A 275 4.40 15.72 9.61
N GLY A 276 4.87 15.17 10.73
CA GLY A 276 6.17 15.49 11.32
C GLY A 276 7.32 14.92 10.48
N ILE A 277 7.20 13.64 10.06
CA ILE A 277 8.16 13.00 9.16
C ILE A 277 8.19 13.76 7.82
N ARG A 278 7.00 14.07 7.25
CA ARG A 278 6.88 14.86 6.01
C ARG A 278 7.60 16.20 6.12
N THR A 279 7.32 16.97 7.18
CA THR A 279 7.97 18.26 7.43
C THR A 279 9.48 18.10 7.57
N SER A 280 9.94 17.10 8.32
CA SER A 280 11.35 16.79 8.48
C SER A 280 12.01 16.49 7.12
N LYS A 281 11.43 15.57 6.32
CA LYS A 281 11.99 15.21 5.01
C LYS A 281 12.07 16.39 4.04
N LEU A 282 11.04 17.23 3.98
CA LEU A 282 11.02 18.43 3.14
C LEU A 282 12.08 19.47 3.53
N GLN A 283 12.45 19.56 4.81
CA GLN A 283 13.52 20.47 5.26
C GLN A 283 14.92 20.11 4.74
N TYR A 284 15.11 18.90 4.24
CA TYR A 284 16.34 18.47 3.57
C TYR A 284 16.34 18.71 2.06
N HIS A 285 15.32 19.42 1.53
CA HIS A 285 15.22 19.85 0.14
C HIS A 285 15.37 18.70 -0.87
N PRO A 286 14.43 17.76 -0.92
CA PRO A 286 14.49 16.67 -1.90
C PRO A 286 14.54 17.22 -3.34
N VAL A 287 15.34 16.61 -4.18
CA VAL A 287 15.43 16.95 -5.61
C VAL A 287 14.28 16.38 -6.41
N SER A 288 13.67 15.30 -5.92
CA SER A 288 12.50 14.66 -6.50
C SER A 288 11.69 13.96 -5.41
N ILE A 289 10.41 13.78 -5.68
CA ILE A 289 9.50 12.94 -4.91
C ILE A 289 8.90 11.96 -5.91
N GLU A 290 9.27 10.70 -5.76
CA GLU A 290 8.89 9.64 -6.69
C GLU A 290 7.58 8.98 -6.26
N ASN A 291 6.56 9.10 -7.10
CA ASN A 291 5.27 8.47 -6.87
C ASN A 291 5.36 6.96 -7.12
N LYS A 292 4.64 6.19 -6.30
CA LYS A 292 4.49 4.74 -6.41
C LYS A 292 3.06 4.45 -6.84
N TYR A 293 2.90 4.05 -8.10
CA TYR A 293 1.59 3.76 -8.64
C TYR A 293 1.22 2.30 -8.42
N LEU A 294 -0.03 2.09 -8.00
CA LEU A 294 -0.74 0.84 -8.17
C LEU A 294 -1.51 0.92 -9.48
N VAL A 295 -1.26 -0.01 -10.38
CA VAL A 295 -1.82 0.00 -11.73
C VAL A 295 -2.70 -1.23 -11.92
N HIS A 296 -3.97 -1.01 -12.19
CA HIS A 296 -4.91 -2.07 -12.57
C HIS A 296 -4.99 -2.17 -14.09
N VAL A 297 -4.78 -3.35 -14.62
CA VAL A 297 -4.91 -3.60 -16.06
C VAL A 297 -6.13 -4.47 -16.33
N ASN A 298 -6.84 -4.16 -17.42
CA ASN A 298 -8.04 -4.88 -17.83
C ASN A 298 -9.15 -4.95 -16.75
N SER A 299 -9.18 -3.97 -15.81
CA SER A 299 -10.17 -3.95 -14.75
C SER A 299 -11.55 -3.54 -15.27
N PRO A 300 -12.60 -4.33 -14.99
CA PRO A 300 -13.98 -3.95 -15.33
C PRO A 300 -14.47 -2.69 -14.61
N ALA A 301 -13.94 -2.35 -13.44
CA ALA A 301 -14.27 -1.14 -12.69
C ALA A 301 -14.08 0.14 -13.50
N LEU A 302 -13.14 0.15 -14.47
CA LEU A 302 -12.88 1.26 -15.37
C LEU A 302 -14.02 1.62 -16.32
N ARG A 303 -14.97 0.71 -16.47
CA ARG A 303 -16.11 0.91 -17.39
C ARG A 303 -17.29 1.62 -16.71
N MET A 304 -17.14 1.95 -15.42
CA MET A 304 -18.19 2.64 -14.67
C MET A 304 -18.27 4.12 -15.06
N PRO A 305 -19.46 4.64 -15.32
CA PRO A 305 -19.69 6.10 -15.43
C PRO A 305 -19.30 6.80 -14.13
N GLN A 306 -18.64 7.96 -14.20
CA GLN A 306 -18.17 8.70 -13.04
C GLN A 306 -19.27 9.23 -12.13
N ALA A 307 -20.43 9.55 -12.66
CA ALA A 307 -21.59 9.98 -11.86
C ALA A 307 -22.77 9.09 -12.20
N MET A 308 -23.25 8.33 -11.24
CA MET A 308 -24.33 7.37 -11.48
C MET A 308 -25.29 7.30 -10.31
N THR A 309 -26.59 7.32 -10.65
CA THR A 309 -27.67 7.09 -9.71
C THR A 309 -28.47 5.88 -10.15
N LEU A 310 -28.62 4.88 -9.28
CA LEU A 310 -29.46 3.71 -9.51
C LEU A 310 -30.71 3.80 -8.62
N GLN A 311 -31.88 3.84 -9.25
CA GLN A 311 -33.16 3.77 -8.53
C GLN A 311 -33.52 2.33 -8.23
N CYS A 312 -33.71 1.99 -6.98
CA CYS A 312 -33.82 0.61 -6.49
C CYS A 312 -35.04 0.41 -5.60
N GLY A 313 -36.22 0.68 -6.13
CA GLY A 313 -37.46 0.56 -5.35
C GLY A 313 -37.53 1.57 -4.20
N SER A 314 -37.25 1.09 -2.96
CA SER A 314 -37.32 1.92 -1.75
C SER A 314 -36.02 2.65 -1.41
N VAL A 315 -34.96 2.46 -2.18
CA VAL A 315 -33.66 3.11 -1.97
C VAL A 315 -33.08 3.62 -3.28
N VAL A 316 -32.11 4.52 -3.15
CA VAL A 316 -31.33 5.07 -4.25
C VAL A 316 -29.86 4.79 -3.95
N LEU A 317 -29.12 4.28 -4.93
CA LEU A 317 -27.67 4.19 -4.86
C LEU A 317 -27.06 5.37 -5.62
N THR A 318 -26.23 6.13 -4.96
CA THR A 318 -25.53 7.28 -5.55
C THR A 318 -24.04 7.17 -5.32
N GLU A 319 -23.27 7.99 -5.99
CA GLU A 319 -21.85 8.20 -5.61
C GLU A 319 -21.72 8.62 -4.14
N LEU A 320 -20.56 8.32 -3.55
CA LEU A 320 -20.15 8.90 -2.26
C LEU A 320 -19.86 10.39 -2.45
N ARG A 321 -20.32 11.22 -1.54
CA ARG A 321 -20.19 12.69 -1.57
C ARG A 321 -19.45 13.17 -0.33
N GLU A 322 -18.77 14.32 -0.42
CA GLU A 322 -18.07 14.95 0.70
C GLU A 322 -18.89 15.03 2.01
N ARG A 323 -20.20 15.27 1.88
CA ARG A 323 -21.11 15.31 3.03
C ARG A 323 -21.32 13.97 3.73
N ASP A 324 -20.87 12.87 3.13
CA ASP A 324 -21.04 11.51 3.66
C ASP A 324 -19.90 11.10 4.59
N LYS A 325 -18.80 11.86 4.68
CA LYS A 325 -17.60 11.54 5.46
C LYS A 325 -17.93 11.03 6.85
N ARG A 326 -18.74 11.78 7.60
CA ARG A 326 -19.14 11.41 8.95
C ARG A 326 -19.97 10.13 9.00
N ALA A 327 -20.96 9.98 8.10
CA ALA A 327 -21.80 8.79 8.05
C ALA A 327 -20.98 7.56 7.65
N TYR A 328 -20.03 7.73 6.72
CA TYR A 328 -19.12 6.69 6.28
C TYR A 328 -18.17 6.25 7.42
N MET A 329 -17.56 7.18 8.15
CA MET A 329 -16.76 6.89 9.33
C MET A 329 -17.57 6.11 10.39
N LEU A 330 -18.77 6.58 10.74
CA LEU A 330 -19.63 5.91 11.72
C LEU A 330 -20.00 4.48 11.28
N LEU A 331 -20.24 4.27 9.98
CA LEU A 331 -20.52 2.95 9.43
C LEU A 331 -19.31 2.01 9.56
N ASN A 332 -18.09 2.51 9.31
CA ASN A 332 -16.85 1.74 9.40
C ASN A 332 -16.42 1.46 10.85
N THR A 333 -16.71 2.33 11.78
CA THR A 333 -16.31 2.20 13.19
C THR A 333 -17.36 1.48 14.06
N ASP A 334 -18.53 1.15 13.57
CA ASP A 334 -19.54 0.36 14.28
C ASP A 334 -19.14 -1.13 14.32
N VAL A 335 -18.47 -1.54 15.40
CA VAL A 335 -17.93 -2.90 15.58
C VAL A 335 -19.01 -3.98 15.44
N GLU A 336 -20.20 -3.77 15.97
CA GLU A 336 -21.29 -4.75 15.86
C GLU A 336 -21.84 -4.88 14.46
N ASN A 337 -21.94 -3.76 13.73
CA ASN A 337 -22.39 -3.76 12.33
C ASN A 337 -21.36 -4.40 11.40
N ASN A 338 -20.06 -4.28 11.73
CA ASN A 338 -18.96 -4.81 10.94
C ASN A 338 -18.49 -6.22 11.37
N ARG A 339 -19.12 -6.83 12.39
CA ARG A 339 -18.75 -8.16 12.91
C ARG A 339 -18.57 -9.22 11.80
N TYR A 340 -19.34 -9.11 10.73
CA TYR A 340 -19.31 -10.04 9.60
C TYR A 340 -18.93 -9.35 8.27
N TRP A 341 -18.35 -8.13 8.35
CA TRP A 341 -17.96 -7.41 7.13
C TRP A 341 -16.63 -7.89 6.54
N GLY A 342 -15.77 -8.46 7.39
CA GLY A 342 -14.45 -8.98 7.01
C GLY A 342 -13.36 -7.91 6.95
N TYR A 343 -13.68 -6.65 7.29
CA TYR A 343 -12.73 -5.55 7.40
C TYR A 343 -12.77 -4.97 8.82
N ASP A 344 -11.58 -4.90 9.44
CA ASP A 344 -11.39 -4.23 10.73
C ASP A 344 -10.36 -3.11 10.55
N TYR A 345 -10.81 -1.87 10.59
CA TYR A 345 -9.94 -0.70 10.43
C TYR A 345 -8.78 -0.63 11.43
N ARG A 346 -8.90 -1.29 12.57
CA ARG A 346 -7.85 -1.34 13.60
C ARG A 346 -6.65 -2.18 13.17
N GLU A 347 -6.83 -3.05 12.21
CA GLU A 347 -5.79 -3.91 11.62
C GLU A 347 -5.27 -3.38 10.28
N ASP A 348 -5.86 -2.30 9.77
CA ASP A 348 -5.50 -1.72 8.49
C ASP A 348 -4.22 -0.87 8.60
N LEU A 349 -3.13 -1.35 8.01
CA LEU A 349 -1.84 -0.66 7.98
C LEU A 349 -1.85 0.63 7.13
N SER A 350 -2.84 0.81 6.28
CA SER A 350 -2.99 2.04 5.48
C SER A 350 -3.47 3.22 6.30
N ILE A 351 -4.10 2.96 7.47
CA ILE A 351 -4.58 3.97 8.41
C ILE A 351 -3.46 4.30 9.41
N THR A 352 -2.68 5.33 9.13
CA THR A 352 -1.48 5.69 9.91
C THR A 352 -1.64 6.93 10.80
N GLY A 353 -2.78 7.59 10.78
CA GLY A 353 -3.07 8.79 11.56
C GLY A 353 -4.23 8.63 12.52
N PRO A 354 -4.69 9.73 13.14
CA PRO A 354 -5.92 9.73 13.92
C PRO A 354 -7.08 9.24 13.06
N VAL A 355 -7.94 8.39 13.65
CA VAL A 355 -9.14 7.90 12.98
C VAL A 355 -10.19 9.00 13.02
N ASP A 356 -10.38 9.70 11.93
CA ASP A 356 -11.35 10.77 11.76
C ASP A 356 -12.19 10.59 10.48
N GLU A 357 -13.02 11.58 10.17
CA GLU A 357 -13.92 11.53 9.00
C GLU A 357 -13.15 11.51 7.68
N GLU A 358 -11.99 12.17 7.61
CA GLU A 358 -11.15 12.21 6.40
C GLU A 358 -10.49 10.87 6.15
N THR A 359 -9.95 10.21 7.19
CA THR A 359 -9.22 8.94 7.10
C THR A 359 -9.97 7.89 6.28
N PHE A 360 -11.23 7.65 6.58
CA PHE A 360 -12.04 6.65 5.87
C PHE A 360 -12.46 7.11 4.49
N PHE A 361 -12.75 8.39 4.32
CA PHE A 361 -13.20 8.91 3.04
C PHE A 361 -12.06 8.96 2.03
N ASP A 362 -10.87 9.33 2.46
CA ASP A 362 -9.67 9.33 1.63
C ASP A 362 -9.30 7.89 1.22
N SER A 363 -9.39 6.92 2.15
CA SER A 363 -9.12 5.51 1.85
C SER A 363 -10.08 4.97 0.78
N VAL A 364 -11.40 5.12 0.95
CA VAL A 364 -12.36 4.61 -0.02
C VAL A 364 -12.25 5.33 -1.37
N THR A 365 -11.96 6.63 -1.36
CA THR A 365 -11.74 7.39 -2.58
C THR A 365 -10.49 6.92 -3.32
N TYR A 366 -9.43 6.61 -2.57
CA TYR A 366 -8.23 6.00 -3.14
C TYR A 366 -8.54 4.66 -3.79
N ASP A 367 -9.22 3.74 -3.09
CA ASP A 367 -9.58 2.42 -3.60
C ASP A 367 -10.45 2.50 -4.87
N MET A 368 -11.39 3.45 -4.90
CA MET A 368 -12.21 3.70 -6.10
C MET A 368 -11.37 4.21 -7.27
N HIS A 369 -10.44 5.13 -7.03
CA HIS A 369 -9.52 5.62 -8.07
C HIS A 369 -8.52 4.55 -8.52
N ALA A 370 -8.09 3.70 -7.60
CA ALA A 370 -7.22 2.57 -7.91
C ALA A 370 -7.95 1.46 -8.69
N GLY A 371 -9.30 1.47 -8.72
CA GLY A 371 -10.11 0.42 -9.35
C GLY A 371 -10.23 -0.85 -8.50
N ASP A 372 -9.91 -0.76 -7.20
CA ASP A 372 -10.04 -1.87 -6.25
C ASP A 372 -11.49 -2.09 -5.84
N SER A 373 -12.27 -1.00 -5.75
CA SER A 373 -13.68 -1.05 -5.39
C SER A 373 -14.52 -0.03 -6.16
N VAL A 374 -15.83 -0.24 -6.13
CA VAL A 374 -16.83 0.72 -6.59
C VAL A 374 -17.90 0.85 -5.52
N ASN A 375 -17.87 1.94 -4.77
CA ASN A 375 -18.70 2.15 -3.59
C ASN A 375 -19.84 3.12 -3.87
N PHE A 376 -21.04 2.71 -3.47
CA PHE A 376 -22.24 3.52 -3.54
C PHE A 376 -22.78 3.83 -2.15
N ALA A 377 -23.18 5.08 -1.92
CA ALA A 377 -24.01 5.43 -0.80
C ALA A 377 -25.43 4.93 -1.02
N VAL A 378 -25.99 4.21 -0.06
CA VAL A 378 -27.40 3.84 -0.02
C VAL A 378 -28.18 4.96 0.66
N ARG A 379 -29.26 5.47 0.00
CA ARG A 379 -30.11 6.58 0.47
C ARG A 379 -31.58 6.24 0.29
N LEU A 380 -32.44 6.97 0.99
CA LEU A 380 -33.92 6.90 0.78
C LEU A 380 -34.39 7.84 -0.32
N ALA A 381 -33.63 8.89 -0.59
CA ALA A 381 -33.84 9.86 -1.68
C ALA A 381 -32.45 10.33 -2.15
N ASP A 382 -32.31 10.79 -3.37
CA ASP A 382 -31.04 11.18 -3.99
C ASP A 382 -30.27 12.23 -3.16
N ASP A 383 -30.97 13.22 -2.63
CA ASP A 383 -30.45 14.27 -1.77
C ASP A 383 -30.45 13.91 -0.26
N GLY A 384 -31.00 12.72 0.09
CA GLY A 384 -31.11 12.25 1.46
C GLY A 384 -29.77 11.87 2.08
N PRO A 385 -29.75 11.66 3.42
CA PRO A 385 -28.54 11.20 4.10
C PRO A 385 -28.17 9.77 3.68
N MET A 386 -26.89 9.45 3.77
CA MET A 386 -26.39 8.09 3.61
C MET A 386 -26.89 7.22 4.78
N ILE A 387 -27.51 6.08 4.47
CA ILE A 387 -28.01 5.09 5.44
C ILE A 387 -27.27 3.76 5.37
N GLY A 388 -26.32 3.61 4.46
CA GLY A 388 -25.55 2.40 4.25
C GLY A 388 -24.68 2.49 3.02
N GLU A 389 -24.03 1.41 2.70
CA GLU A 389 -23.11 1.23 1.59
C GLU A 389 -23.48 0.00 0.78
N ALA A 390 -23.34 0.09 -0.55
CA ALA A 390 -23.33 -1.05 -1.46
C ALA A 390 -22.05 -0.99 -2.29
N VAL A 391 -21.34 -2.09 -2.44
CA VAL A 391 -20.00 -2.10 -3.01
C VAL A 391 -19.78 -3.27 -3.95
N LEU A 392 -19.02 -3.05 -5.02
CA LEU A 392 -18.38 -4.07 -5.84
C LEU A 392 -16.88 -4.03 -5.59
N TRP A 393 -16.28 -5.18 -5.35
CA TRP A 393 -14.84 -5.33 -5.15
C TRP A 393 -14.35 -6.70 -5.66
N ASN A 394 -13.10 -7.04 -5.40
CA ASN A 394 -12.51 -8.32 -5.83
C ASN A 394 -12.67 -8.56 -7.34
N PHE A 395 -12.43 -7.51 -8.13
CA PHE A 395 -12.48 -7.61 -9.58
C PHE A 395 -11.38 -8.53 -10.10
N THR A 396 -11.75 -9.50 -10.95
CA THR A 396 -10.79 -10.41 -11.59
C THR A 396 -10.55 -10.02 -13.04
N SER A 397 -9.42 -10.44 -13.62
CA SER A 397 -9.06 -10.15 -15.00
C SER A 397 -10.04 -10.73 -16.03
N ASP A 398 -10.80 -11.77 -15.67
CA ASP A 398 -11.79 -12.42 -16.51
C ASP A 398 -13.25 -11.97 -16.23
N GLY A 399 -13.40 -10.89 -15.48
CA GLY A 399 -14.69 -10.21 -15.32
C GLY A 399 -15.60 -10.78 -14.23
N ILE A 400 -15.05 -11.28 -13.14
CA ILE A 400 -15.80 -11.56 -11.91
C ILE A 400 -15.68 -10.36 -10.96
N ALA A 401 -16.74 -10.09 -10.19
CA ALA A 401 -16.70 -9.17 -9.06
C ALA A 401 -17.55 -9.69 -7.90
N GLU A 402 -17.16 -9.36 -6.70
CA GLU A 402 -17.91 -9.65 -5.48
C GLU A 402 -18.79 -8.45 -5.13
N VAL A 403 -20.05 -8.72 -4.71
CA VAL A 403 -20.99 -7.68 -4.26
C VAL A 403 -21.21 -7.78 -2.76
N GLY A 404 -21.25 -6.63 -2.09
CA GLY A 404 -21.60 -6.50 -0.69
C GLY A 404 -22.51 -5.32 -0.40
N CYS A 405 -23.15 -5.38 0.76
CA CYS A 405 -24.01 -4.29 1.24
C CYS A 405 -24.06 -4.33 2.75
N ARG A 406 -23.95 -3.16 3.37
CA ARG A 406 -24.24 -2.96 4.80
C ARG A 406 -25.09 -1.73 5.00
N ILE A 407 -25.99 -1.82 5.97
CA ILE A 407 -26.96 -0.77 6.33
C ILE A 407 -26.73 -0.40 7.78
N ALA A 408 -26.73 0.89 8.10
CA ALA A 408 -26.62 1.39 9.46
C ALA A 408 -27.75 0.80 10.33
N ARG A 409 -27.44 0.46 11.59
CA ARG A 409 -28.31 -0.36 12.45
C ARG A 409 -29.74 0.16 12.60
N GLU A 410 -29.92 1.46 12.71
CA GLU A 410 -31.22 2.13 12.81
C GLU A 410 -32.10 1.99 11.54
N HIS A 411 -31.49 1.60 10.44
CA HIS A 411 -32.15 1.40 9.16
C HIS A 411 -32.30 -0.09 8.75
N GLN A 412 -31.78 -1.02 9.54
CA GLN A 412 -31.89 -2.46 9.28
C GLN A 412 -33.34 -2.97 9.44
N GLY A 413 -33.59 -4.20 8.95
CA GLY A 413 -34.89 -4.87 9.06
C GLY A 413 -36.01 -4.32 8.17
N LYS A 414 -35.76 -3.28 7.37
CA LYS A 414 -36.75 -2.60 6.52
C LYS A 414 -36.66 -3.01 5.02
N GLY A 415 -35.81 -3.97 4.69
CA GLY A 415 -35.61 -4.45 3.31
C GLY A 415 -34.65 -3.61 2.46
N TYR A 416 -34.07 -2.53 2.97
CA TYR A 416 -33.20 -1.62 2.22
C TYR A 416 -31.94 -2.32 1.72
N GLY A 417 -31.28 -3.14 2.56
CA GLY A 417 -30.10 -3.89 2.16
C GLY A 417 -30.38 -4.84 1.00
N ARG A 418 -31.52 -5.55 1.03
CA ARG A 418 -31.92 -6.43 -0.07
C ARG A 418 -32.13 -5.65 -1.37
N ALA A 419 -32.82 -4.51 -1.31
CA ALA A 419 -33.08 -3.69 -2.49
C ALA A 419 -31.78 -3.15 -3.10
N ALA A 420 -30.87 -2.63 -2.28
CA ALA A 420 -29.57 -2.12 -2.71
C ALA A 420 -28.69 -3.24 -3.30
N PHE A 421 -28.60 -4.39 -2.62
CA PHE A 421 -27.80 -5.53 -3.03
C PHE A 421 -28.26 -6.09 -4.39
N ALA A 422 -29.56 -6.33 -4.55
CA ALA A 422 -30.12 -6.86 -5.79
C ALA A 422 -29.89 -5.88 -6.96
N ALA A 423 -30.14 -4.59 -6.75
CA ALA A 423 -29.99 -3.59 -7.80
C ALA A 423 -28.54 -3.41 -8.26
N LEU A 424 -27.57 -3.50 -7.33
CA LEU A 424 -26.16 -3.42 -7.69
C LEU A 424 -25.72 -4.68 -8.46
N ALA A 425 -26.21 -5.86 -8.07
CA ALA A 425 -25.95 -7.11 -8.80
C ALA A 425 -26.53 -7.09 -10.21
N ASP A 426 -27.79 -6.64 -10.36
CA ASP A 426 -28.44 -6.46 -11.67
C ASP A 426 -27.66 -5.48 -12.56
N PHE A 427 -27.30 -4.33 -12.02
CA PHE A 427 -26.52 -3.33 -12.75
C PHE A 427 -25.17 -3.89 -13.19
N ALA A 428 -24.43 -4.52 -12.29
CA ALA A 428 -23.12 -5.08 -12.60
C ALA A 428 -23.19 -6.18 -13.67
N THR A 429 -24.22 -7.02 -13.64
CA THR A 429 -24.41 -8.06 -14.63
C THR A 429 -24.90 -7.50 -15.98
N CYS A 430 -25.93 -6.67 -15.98
CA CYS A 430 -26.54 -6.18 -17.21
C CYS A 430 -25.73 -5.09 -17.91
N SER A 431 -25.20 -4.12 -17.15
CA SER A 431 -24.53 -2.95 -17.71
C SER A 431 -23.02 -3.16 -17.84
N LEU A 432 -22.39 -3.77 -16.86
CA LEU A 432 -20.93 -4.00 -16.86
C LEU A 432 -20.55 -5.36 -17.42
N ARG A 433 -21.53 -6.27 -17.62
CA ARG A 433 -21.32 -7.65 -18.08
C ARG A 433 -20.38 -8.46 -17.21
N LEU A 434 -20.47 -8.24 -15.89
CA LEU A 434 -19.70 -8.99 -14.91
C LEU A 434 -20.44 -10.23 -14.45
N ARG A 435 -19.70 -11.26 -14.12
CA ARG A 435 -20.17 -12.39 -13.33
C ARG A 435 -20.11 -11.99 -11.86
N ILE A 436 -21.25 -11.99 -11.17
CA ILE A 436 -21.33 -11.50 -9.80
C ILE A 436 -21.38 -12.67 -8.82
N VAL A 437 -20.50 -12.59 -7.84
CA VAL A 437 -20.44 -13.51 -6.71
C VAL A 437 -20.68 -12.78 -5.39
N ALA A 438 -21.04 -13.53 -4.36
CA ALA A 438 -21.14 -13.02 -3.00
C ALA A 438 -20.68 -14.09 -2.02
N ARG A 439 -20.18 -13.68 -0.86
CA ARG A 439 -19.91 -14.60 0.26
C ARG A 439 -20.56 -14.07 1.54
N CYS A 440 -20.87 -14.95 2.46
CA CYS A 440 -21.20 -14.55 3.82
C CYS A 440 -20.76 -15.60 4.83
N TYR A 441 -20.45 -15.17 6.04
CA TYR A 441 -20.17 -16.06 7.15
C TYR A 441 -21.37 -16.98 7.39
N LYS A 442 -21.12 -18.27 7.67
CA LYS A 442 -22.15 -19.28 7.93
C LYS A 442 -23.09 -18.89 9.09
N GLU A 443 -22.56 -18.17 10.05
CA GLU A 443 -23.28 -17.68 11.22
C GLU A 443 -24.17 -16.46 10.93
N ASN A 444 -23.90 -15.74 9.83
CA ASN A 444 -24.67 -14.55 9.44
C ASN A 444 -25.94 -14.92 8.68
N LEU A 445 -26.90 -15.51 9.39
CA LEU A 445 -28.15 -15.96 8.79
C LEU A 445 -28.96 -14.83 8.12
N PRO A 446 -29.01 -13.59 8.64
CA PRO A 446 -29.67 -12.49 7.96
C PRO A 446 -29.08 -12.20 6.58
N SER A 447 -27.75 -12.18 6.45
CA SER A 447 -27.06 -11.97 5.16
C SER A 447 -27.30 -13.13 4.21
N CYS A 448 -27.22 -14.39 4.69
CA CYS A 448 -27.56 -15.57 3.87
C CYS A 448 -28.96 -15.48 3.25
N ARG A 449 -29.95 -15.05 4.05
CA ARG A 449 -31.35 -14.87 3.57
C ARG A 449 -31.43 -13.73 2.57
N MET A 450 -30.78 -12.62 2.85
CA MET A 450 -30.74 -11.45 1.94
C MET A 450 -30.17 -11.86 0.59
N ILE A 451 -28.99 -12.48 0.55
CA ILE A 451 -28.32 -12.93 -0.66
C ILE A 451 -29.23 -13.88 -1.46
N THR A 452 -29.75 -14.92 -0.82
CA THR A 452 -30.63 -15.90 -1.48
C THR A 452 -31.88 -15.28 -2.06
N THR A 453 -32.52 -14.33 -1.31
CA THR A 453 -33.74 -13.66 -1.79
C THR A 453 -33.48 -12.57 -2.80
N SER A 454 -32.21 -12.25 -3.07
CA SER A 454 -31.77 -11.29 -4.10
C SER A 454 -31.39 -11.97 -5.44
N GLY A 455 -31.73 -13.24 -5.63
CA GLY A 455 -31.50 -13.93 -6.91
C GLY A 455 -30.18 -14.69 -6.99
N PHE A 456 -29.50 -14.90 -5.87
CA PHE A 456 -28.27 -15.68 -5.81
C PHE A 456 -28.52 -17.14 -5.39
N SER A 457 -27.78 -18.07 -5.99
CA SER A 457 -27.74 -19.47 -5.60
C SER A 457 -26.42 -19.83 -4.94
N ARG A 458 -26.49 -20.61 -3.85
CA ARG A 458 -25.29 -21.11 -3.19
C ARG A 458 -24.57 -22.10 -4.08
N CYS A 459 -23.29 -21.89 -4.35
CA CYS A 459 -22.44 -22.73 -5.20
C CYS A 459 -21.48 -23.61 -4.40
N CYS A 460 -20.90 -23.13 -3.33
CA CYS A 460 -19.96 -23.88 -2.49
C CYS A 460 -19.87 -23.33 -1.08
N SER A 461 -19.01 -23.91 -0.26
CA SER A 461 -18.67 -23.41 1.09
C SER A 461 -17.30 -23.93 1.51
N ASP A 462 -16.61 -23.19 2.36
CA ASP A 462 -15.45 -23.61 3.13
C ASP A 462 -15.80 -23.75 4.63
N ASP A 463 -14.83 -23.68 5.54
CA ASP A 463 -15.07 -23.80 6.97
C ASP A 463 -15.85 -22.60 7.53
N SER A 464 -15.65 -21.40 7.01
CA SER A 464 -16.19 -20.14 7.53
C SER A 464 -17.31 -19.55 6.69
N TYR A 465 -17.29 -19.74 5.38
CA TYR A 465 -18.15 -19.02 4.45
C TYR A 465 -19.07 -19.92 3.64
N TYR A 466 -20.24 -19.37 3.25
CA TYR A 466 -21.02 -19.78 2.10
C TYR A 466 -20.70 -18.87 0.93
N TYR A 467 -20.57 -19.45 -0.27
CA TYR A 467 -20.34 -18.73 -1.52
C TYR A 467 -21.55 -18.85 -2.43
N PHE A 468 -21.87 -17.75 -3.09
CA PHE A 468 -23.05 -17.62 -3.93
C PHE A 468 -22.67 -17.06 -5.30
N SER A 469 -23.36 -17.49 -6.34
CA SER A 469 -23.30 -16.92 -7.67
C SER A 469 -24.64 -16.31 -8.07
N TYR A 470 -24.59 -15.20 -8.77
CA TYR A 470 -25.78 -14.55 -9.30
C TYR A 470 -26.16 -15.20 -10.63
N HIS A 471 -27.40 -15.66 -10.70
CA HIS A 471 -28.02 -16.13 -11.93
C HIS A 471 -29.12 -15.14 -12.26
N GLY A 472 -28.77 -14.00 -12.87
CA GLY A 472 -29.75 -13.05 -13.34
C GLY A 472 -30.82 -13.80 -14.16
N GLU A 473 -32.10 -13.55 -13.89
CA GLU A 473 -33.17 -14.16 -14.70
C GLU A 473 -32.94 -13.80 -16.17
N GLU A 474 -32.96 -14.76 -17.08
CA GLU A 474 -33.03 -14.60 -18.54
C GLU A 474 -34.28 -13.81 -19.01
N LYS A 475 -35.01 -13.20 -18.10
CA LYS A 475 -36.11 -12.30 -18.37
C LYS A 475 -35.55 -10.95 -18.77
N GLY A 476 -35.71 -10.64 -20.04
CA GLY A 476 -35.26 -9.44 -20.74
C GLY A 476 -35.02 -8.24 -19.84
N CYS A 477 -33.82 -7.72 -19.93
CA CYS A 477 -33.30 -6.56 -19.24
C CYS A 477 -34.38 -5.49 -19.03
N ARG A 478 -34.93 -5.40 -17.82
CA ARG A 478 -35.77 -4.26 -17.47
C ARG A 478 -34.79 -3.09 -17.32
N THR A 479 -34.69 -2.32 -18.39
CA THR A 479 -33.96 -1.04 -18.38
C THR A 479 -34.52 -0.18 -17.25
N SER A 480 -33.87 -0.25 -16.07
CA SER A 480 -33.95 0.81 -15.10
C SER A 480 -33.37 2.05 -15.78
N ARG A 481 -34.20 3.09 -15.92
CA ARG A 481 -33.87 4.33 -16.65
C ARG A 481 -32.60 4.91 -16.01
N CYS A 482 -31.46 4.72 -16.68
CA CYS A 482 -30.29 5.53 -16.44
C CYS A 482 -30.58 6.94 -16.95
N HIS A 483 -30.76 7.88 -16.06
CA HIS A 483 -30.78 9.28 -16.45
C HIS A 483 -29.31 9.75 -16.48
N ASN A 484 -28.76 9.81 -17.70
CA ASN A 484 -27.57 10.61 -17.93
C ASN A 484 -27.98 12.08 -17.74
N VAL A 485 -27.46 12.71 -16.72
CA VAL A 485 -27.47 14.17 -16.62
C VAL A 485 -26.28 14.65 -17.44
N SER A 486 -26.53 14.92 -18.71
CA SER A 486 -25.69 15.77 -19.53
C SER A 486 -26.32 17.16 -19.48
N ASP A 487 -25.66 18.08 -18.77
CA ASP A 487 -25.48 19.48 -19.13
C ASP A 487 -24.39 20.09 -18.21
#